data_197dc3c171ecc9c9217ae42eb2a10d20
#
_entry.id   197dc3c171ecc9c9217ae42eb2a10d20
#
_cell.length_a   1.000
_cell.length_b   1.000
_cell.length_c   1.000
_cell.angle_alpha   90.00
_cell.angle_beta   90.00
_cell.angle_gamma   90.00
#
_symmetry.space_group_name_H-M   'P 1'
#
loop_
_entity.id
_entity.type
_entity.pdbx_description
1 polymer ?
#
loop_
_entity_poly.entity_id
_entity_poly.type
_entity_poly.pdbx_seq_one_letter_code
_entity_poly.pdbx_strand_id
1 'polypeptide(L)'
;MKKIIAILFAAFLLTMCDTSKSAKGSAKPEVQYKDDFRSASEKEKSALLKKLNATGADYSVLILTQNYKGEQIIVSNEQKTLYKEYPISNKKTGIADEIRIDNTVDTKVYDNLGKKEAVLSAKEAKKHKYIYLMKNPPGGDSPFRITYSNTLRPLE
;
A
#
# COMPACT_ATOMS: atom_id res chain seq x y z
N MET A 1 64.85 21.50 -41.56
CA MET A 1 63.77 22.34 -41.00
C MET A 1 62.51 21.48 -40.86
N LYS A 2 62.31 20.94 -39.70
CA LYS A 2 61.10 20.14 -39.44
C LYS A 2 60.27 20.86 -38.38
N LYS A 3 59.09 21.35 -38.80
CA LYS A 3 58.12 22.02 -37.90
C LYS A 3 57.28 20.94 -37.21
N ILE A 4 57.41 20.85 -35.88
CA ILE A 4 56.58 20.00 -35.04
C ILE A 4 55.33 20.80 -34.67
N ILE A 5 54.18 20.36 -35.16
CA ILE A 5 52.87 20.90 -34.79
C ILE A 5 52.41 20.11 -33.57
N ALA A 6 52.36 20.77 -32.42
CA ALA A 6 51.77 20.22 -31.21
C ALA A 6 50.25 20.43 -31.28
N ILE A 7 49.47 19.34 -31.38
CA ILE A 7 48.06 19.36 -31.30
C ILE A 7 47.66 19.23 -29.82
N LEU A 8 47.14 20.34 -29.26
CA LEU A 8 46.54 20.38 -27.94
C LEU A 8 45.16 19.76 -28.01
N PHE A 9 45.01 18.55 -27.42
CA PHE A 9 43.71 17.91 -27.27
C PHE A 9 43.05 18.45 -26.00
N ALA A 10 42.20 19.45 -26.17
CA ALA A 10 41.37 19.94 -25.05
C ALA A 10 40.23 18.92 -24.78
N ALA A 11 40.40 18.11 -23.73
CA ALA A 11 39.37 17.25 -23.22
C ALA A 11 38.25 18.09 -22.56
N PHE A 12 37.16 18.25 -23.27
CA PHE A 12 35.94 18.90 -22.76
C PHE A 12 35.21 17.88 -21.88
N LEU A 13 35.44 17.93 -20.57
CA LEU A 13 34.67 17.18 -19.58
C LEU A 13 33.30 17.83 -19.47
N LEU A 14 32.33 17.29 -20.20
CA LEU A 14 30.91 17.55 -19.98
C LEU A 14 30.51 16.89 -18.66
N THR A 15 30.53 17.64 -17.57
CA THR A 15 29.86 17.28 -16.34
C THR A 15 28.35 17.35 -16.63
N MET A 16 27.76 16.22 -16.99
CA MET A 16 26.31 16.06 -16.93
C MET A 16 25.88 16.17 -15.47
N CYS A 17 25.46 17.35 -15.08
CA CYS A 17 24.68 17.57 -13.88
C CYS A 17 23.32 16.89 -14.11
N ASP A 18 23.19 15.67 -13.66
CA ASP A 18 21.92 14.98 -13.55
C ASP A 18 21.09 15.74 -12.49
N THR A 19 20.35 16.72 -12.96
CA THR A 19 19.32 17.37 -12.16
C THR A 19 18.15 16.39 -12.07
N SER A 20 18.32 15.32 -11.30
CA SER A 20 17.20 14.53 -10.84
C SER A 20 16.31 15.49 -10.02
N LYS A 21 15.28 16.02 -10.67
CA LYS A 21 14.14 16.62 -9.96
C LYS A 21 13.64 15.56 -8.99
N SER A 22 14.08 15.69 -7.75
CA SER A 22 13.51 14.98 -6.62
C SER A 22 12.02 15.32 -6.61
N ALA A 23 11.22 14.50 -7.28
CA ALA A 23 9.80 14.43 -7.00
C ALA A 23 9.73 14.26 -5.49
N LYS A 24 9.03 15.14 -4.77
CA LYS A 24 8.75 15.04 -3.34
C LYS A 24 8.26 13.61 -3.10
N GLY A 25 9.16 12.75 -2.65
CA GLY A 25 8.90 11.34 -2.50
C GLY A 25 7.70 11.15 -1.61
N SER A 26 6.67 10.53 -2.14
CA SER A 26 5.54 10.06 -1.33
C SER A 26 6.17 9.21 -0.23
N ALA A 27 6.01 9.62 1.03
CA ALA A 27 6.57 8.88 2.15
C ALA A 27 6.07 7.44 2.09
N LYS A 28 6.99 6.47 2.16
CA LYS A 28 6.65 5.06 2.01
C LYS A 28 5.78 4.59 3.18
N PRO A 29 4.85 3.67 2.96
CA PRO A 29 4.10 3.07 4.05
C PRO A 29 5.04 2.27 4.98
N GLU A 30 4.74 2.29 6.27
CA GLU A 30 5.35 1.38 7.24
C GLU A 30 4.78 -0.02 7.01
N VAL A 31 5.65 -1.04 6.91
CA VAL A 31 5.25 -2.43 6.67
C VAL A 31 5.63 -3.29 7.86
N GLN A 32 4.69 -4.09 8.35
CA GLN A 32 4.93 -5.09 9.40
C GLN A 32 4.21 -6.40 9.10
N TYR A 33 4.67 -7.48 9.74
CA TYR A 33 4.10 -8.82 9.66
C TYR A 33 3.69 -9.24 11.07
N LYS A 34 2.44 -9.67 11.26
CA LYS A 34 1.95 -9.94 12.60
C LYS A 34 0.80 -10.94 12.59
N ASP A 35 0.96 -12.05 13.30
CA ASP A 35 -0.04 -13.11 13.45
C ASP A 35 -0.45 -13.36 14.92
N ASP A 36 0.14 -12.62 15.87
CA ASP A 36 -0.07 -12.76 17.31
C ASP A 36 -1.31 -12.01 17.85
N PHE A 37 -2.30 -11.81 16.98
CA PHE A 37 -3.58 -11.27 17.39
C PHE A 37 -4.48 -12.32 18.02
N ARG A 38 -5.41 -11.88 18.87
CA ARG A 38 -6.58 -12.71 19.15
C ARG A 38 -7.28 -13.02 17.83
N SER A 39 -7.44 -14.32 17.54
CA SER A 39 -8.07 -14.77 16.29
C SER A 39 -9.60 -14.65 16.38
N ALA A 40 -10.21 -14.21 15.31
CA ALA A 40 -11.64 -14.38 15.07
C ALA A 40 -12.01 -15.88 15.05
N SER A 41 -13.26 -16.19 15.36
CA SER A 41 -13.77 -17.57 15.26
C SER A 41 -13.78 -18.06 13.80
N GLU A 42 -13.75 -19.38 13.59
CA GLU A 42 -13.84 -19.95 12.24
C GLU A 42 -15.18 -19.58 11.55
N LYS A 43 -16.22 -19.38 12.33
CA LYS A 43 -17.52 -18.90 11.83
C LYS A 43 -17.41 -17.47 11.25
N GLU A 44 -16.76 -16.55 11.97
CA GLU A 44 -16.54 -15.18 11.50
C GLU A 44 -15.64 -15.15 10.25
N LYS A 45 -14.54 -15.92 10.26
CA LYS A 45 -13.66 -16.04 9.09
C LYS A 45 -14.42 -16.53 7.87
N SER A 46 -15.16 -17.62 8.01
CA SER A 46 -15.96 -18.20 6.92
C SER A 46 -17.02 -17.22 6.42
N ALA A 47 -17.71 -16.53 7.33
CA ALA A 47 -18.72 -15.55 6.98
C ALA A 47 -18.13 -14.37 6.19
N LEU A 48 -17.02 -13.81 6.65
CA LEU A 48 -16.32 -12.72 5.96
C LEU A 48 -15.85 -13.14 4.56
N LEU A 49 -15.19 -14.28 4.45
CA LEU A 49 -14.66 -14.76 3.17
C LEU A 49 -15.78 -15.05 2.16
N LYS A 50 -16.91 -15.60 2.61
CA LYS A 50 -18.09 -15.82 1.78
C LYS A 50 -18.76 -14.50 1.37
N LYS A 51 -18.96 -13.58 2.31
CA LYS A 51 -19.50 -12.23 2.05
C LYS A 51 -18.74 -11.52 0.95
N LEU A 52 -17.41 -11.61 0.96
CA LEU A 52 -16.54 -10.94 0.01
C LEU A 52 -16.23 -11.79 -1.24
N ASN A 53 -16.70 -13.02 -1.35
CA ASN A 53 -16.27 -13.98 -2.37
C ASN A 53 -14.74 -14.13 -2.43
N ALA A 54 -14.09 -14.15 -1.27
CA ALA A 54 -12.64 -14.17 -1.12
C ALA A 54 -12.08 -15.53 -0.64
N THR A 55 -12.81 -16.62 -0.85
CA THR A 55 -12.41 -17.98 -0.40
C THR A 55 -11.27 -18.56 -1.21
N GLY A 56 -11.11 -18.15 -2.47
CA GLY A 56 -10.04 -18.63 -3.36
C GLY A 56 -8.63 -18.21 -2.90
N ALA A 57 -7.63 -18.97 -3.36
CA ALA A 57 -6.23 -18.71 -3.05
C ALA A 57 -5.70 -17.41 -3.69
N ASP A 58 -6.29 -17.01 -4.82
CA ASP A 58 -5.89 -15.79 -5.55
C ASP A 58 -6.50 -14.50 -4.98
N TYR A 59 -7.17 -14.59 -3.83
CA TYR A 59 -7.77 -13.44 -3.17
C TYR A 59 -7.24 -13.27 -1.75
N SER A 60 -7.02 -12.02 -1.38
CA SER A 60 -6.81 -11.58 -0.01
C SER A 60 -7.87 -10.55 0.39
N VAL A 61 -8.00 -10.32 1.68
CA VAL A 61 -8.91 -9.33 2.23
C VAL A 61 -8.10 -8.14 2.73
N LEU A 62 -8.32 -6.98 2.12
CA LEU A 62 -7.84 -5.70 2.62
C LEU A 62 -8.83 -5.17 3.65
N ILE A 63 -8.36 -4.89 4.85
CA ILE A 63 -9.15 -4.37 5.97
C ILE A 63 -8.66 -2.96 6.28
N LEU A 64 -9.49 -1.96 5.98
CA LEU A 64 -9.24 -0.59 6.38
C LEU A 64 -9.54 -0.45 7.87
N THR A 65 -8.56 0.03 8.64
CA THR A 65 -8.69 0.01 10.10
C THR A 65 -8.88 1.40 10.70
N GLN A 66 -7.88 1.93 11.40
CA GLN A 66 -8.02 3.16 12.18
C GLN A 66 -7.73 4.42 11.36
N ASN A 67 -8.27 5.54 11.86
CA ASN A 67 -8.05 6.91 11.39
C ASN A 67 -8.67 7.27 10.02
N TYR A 68 -9.61 6.47 9.51
CA TYR A 68 -10.50 6.89 8.43
C TYR A 68 -11.63 7.73 9.00
N LYS A 69 -11.88 8.90 8.42
CA LYS A 69 -12.82 9.92 8.94
C LYS A 69 -13.83 10.38 7.89
N GLY A 70 -14.06 9.57 6.86
CA GLY A 70 -14.99 9.88 5.77
C GLY A 70 -14.35 10.60 4.58
N GLU A 71 -13.03 10.61 4.46
CA GLU A 71 -12.35 10.98 3.21
C GLU A 71 -12.54 9.89 2.15
N GLN A 72 -12.52 10.29 0.88
CA GLN A 72 -12.63 9.33 -0.21
C GLN A 72 -11.37 8.48 -0.31
N ILE A 73 -11.55 7.16 -0.20
CA ILE A 73 -10.49 6.17 -0.43
C ILE A 73 -10.78 5.43 -1.74
N ILE A 74 -9.75 5.31 -2.57
CA ILE A 74 -9.81 4.59 -3.83
C ILE A 74 -8.85 3.41 -3.75
N VAL A 75 -9.38 2.20 -3.94
CA VAL A 75 -8.57 0.98 -4.08
C VAL A 75 -8.66 0.51 -5.52
N SER A 76 -7.52 0.31 -6.14
CA SER A 76 -7.44 -0.09 -7.55
C SER A 76 -6.25 -1.01 -7.80
N ASN A 77 -6.32 -1.78 -8.87
CA ASN A 77 -5.18 -2.46 -9.46
C ASN A 77 -4.98 -1.96 -10.92
N GLU A 78 -4.06 -2.55 -11.65
CA GLU A 78 -3.79 -2.18 -13.05
C GLU A 78 -4.98 -2.39 -13.98
N GLN A 79 -5.95 -3.24 -13.60
CA GLN A 79 -7.09 -3.63 -14.44
C GLN A 79 -8.33 -2.77 -14.14
N LYS A 80 -8.56 -2.42 -12.86
CA LYS A 80 -9.82 -1.76 -12.46
C LYS A 80 -9.76 -1.11 -11.09
N THR A 81 -10.74 -0.24 -10.84
CA THR A 81 -11.08 0.23 -9.50
C THR A 81 -11.89 -0.83 -8.79
N LEU A 82 -11.43 -1.23 -7.60
CA LEU A 82 -12.06 -2.24 -6.73
C LEU A 82 -13.01 -1.62 -5.71
N TYR A 83 -12.70 -0.38 -5.29
CA TYR A 83 -13.41 0.32 -4.22
C TYR A 83 -13.23 1.83 -4.39
N LYS A 84 -14.29 2.61 -4.14
CA LYS A 84 -14.24 4.07 -4.18
C LYS A 84 -15.35 4.62 -3.27
N GLU A 85 -15.07 4.67 -1.97
CA GLU A 85 -16.05 5.01 -0.95
C GLU A 85 -15.46 5.97 0.10
N TYR A 86 -16.24 6.30 1.11
CA TYR A 86 -15.93 7.24 2.19
C TYR A 86 -15.94 6.51 3.55
N PRO A 87 -14.95 5.64 3.82
CA PRO A 87 -14.94 4.82 5.03
C PRO A 87 -14.77 5.65 6.30
N ILE A 88 -15.43 5.21 7.38
CA ILE A 88 -15.30 5.79 8.71
C ILE A 88 -14.95 4.67 9.68
N SER A 89 -13.83 4.83 10.40
CA SER A 89 -13.40 3.85 11.39
C SER A 89 -14.39 3.74 12.55
N ASN A 90 -14.90 2.53 12.77
CA ASN A 90 -15.71 2.25 13.94
C ASN A 90 -14.85 2.33 15.21
N LYS A 91 -15.28 3.10 16.19
CA LYS A 91 -14.51 3.33 17.43
C LYS A 91 -14.42 2.08 18.32
N LYS A 92 -15.38 1.15 18.24
CA LYS A 92 -15.39 -0.08 19.04
C LYS A 92 -14.50 -1.15 18.42
N THR A 93 -14.64 -1.41 17.11
CA THR A 93 -13.93 -2.48 16.40
C THR A 93 -12.59 -2.03 15.82
N GLY A 94 -12.44 -0.73 15.59
CA GLY A 94 -11.28 -0.18 14.88
C GLY A 94 -11.24 -0.51 13.39
N ILE A 95 -12.37 -0.95 12.82
CA ILE A 95 -12.49 -1.32 11.39
C ILE A 95 -13.34 -0.27 10.68
N ALA A 96 -12.88 0.14 9.50
CA ALA A 96 -13.60 1.06 8.65
C ALA A 96 -14.32 0.34 7.51
N ASP A 97 -13.66 -0.61 6.85
CA ASP A 97 -14.25 -1.42 5.78
C ASP A 97 -13.41 -2.66 5.44
N GLU A 98 -14.02 -3.63 4.71
CA GLU A 98 -13.35 -4.84 4.24
C GLU A 98 -13.56 -5.00 2.72
N ILE A 99 -12.47 -5.25 2.00
CA ILE A 99 -12.43 -5.25 0.54
C ILE A 99 -11.71 -6.49 0.05
N ARG A 100 -12.32 -7.23 -0.88
CA ARG A 100 -11.58 -8.28 -1.60
C ARG A 100 -10.60 -7.65 -2.57
N ILE A 101 -9.35 -8.12 -2.54
CA ILE A 101 -8.34 -7.80 -3.54
C ILE A 101 -7.85 -9.06 -4.25
N ASP A 102 -7.47 -8.92 -5.51
CA ASP A 102 -6.75 -9.93 -6.26
C ASP A 102 -5.28 -9.87 -5.83
N ASN A 103 -4.77 -10.97 -5.26
CA ASN A 103 -3.40 -11.02 -4.76
C ASN A 103 -2.38 -11.49 -5.80
N THR A 104 -2.78 -11.60 -7.06
CA THR A 104 -1.88 -11.90 -8.18
C THR A 104 -1.30 -10.65 -8.82
N VAL A 105 -1.86 -9.48 -8.54
CA VAL A 105 -1.44 -8.15 -9.02
C VAL A 105 -1.30 -7.16 -7.87
N ASP A 106 -0.46 -6.16 -8.05
CA ASP A 106 -0.29 -5.09 -7.07
C ASP A 106 -1.60 -4.30 -6.89
N THR A 107 -1.91 -3.97 -5.65
CA THR A 107 -3.08 -3.16 -5.31
C THR A 107 -2.65 -1.82 -4.74
N LYS A 108 -3.16 -0.74 -5.33
CA LYS A 108 -2.93 0.63 -4.87
C LYS A 108 -4.11 1.10 -4.02
N VAL A 109 -3.82 1.71 -2.89
CA VAL A 109 -4.78 2.43 -2.06
C VAL A 109 -4.42 3.91 -2.07
N TYR A 110 -5.34 4.76 -2.47
CA TYR A 110 -5.15 6.20 -2.58
C TYR A 110 -6.13 6.96 -1.69
N ASP A 111 -5.60 7.80 -0.82
CA ASP A 111 -6.35 8.78 -0.04
C ASP A 111 -6.49 10.07 -0.86
N ASN A 112 -7.70 10.33 -1.36
CA ASN A 112 -7.94 11.48 -2.23
C ASN A 112 -7.85 12.84 -1.50
N LEU A 113 -8.09 12.88 -0.19
CA LEU A 113 -7.94 14.10 0.61
C LEU A 113 -6.47 14.38 0.94
N GLY A 114 -5.79 13.39 1.51
CA GLY A 114 -4.40 13.52 1.91
C GLY A 114 -3.40 13.45 0.75
N LYS A 115 -3.85 13.10 -0.47
CA LYS A 115 -3.00 12.88 -1.66
C LYS A 115 -1.85 11.92 -1.37
N LYS A 116 -2.15 10.86 -0.61
CA LYS A 116 -1.19 9.84 -0.21
C LYS A 116 -1.60 8.49 -0.76
N GLU A 117 -0.61 7.64 -1.04
CA GLU A 117 -0.87 6.30 -1.53
C GLU A 117 -0.07 5.24 -0.78
N ALA A 118 -0.61 4.02 -0.77
CA ALA A 118 0.08 2.81 -0.37
C ALA A 118 -0.06 1.77 -1.48
N VAL A 119 1.01 1.03 -1.73
CA VAL A 119 0.99 -0.10 -2.66
C VAL A 119 1.14 -1.39 -1.86
N LEU A 120 0.16 -2.28 -2.02
CA LEU A 120 0.17 -3.64 -1.50
C LEU A 120 0.74 -4.54 -2.58
N SER A 121 1.95 -5.05 -2.37
CA SER A 121 2.59 -5.86 -3.40
C SER A 121 1.92 -7.23 -3.52
N ALA A 122 1.69 -7.70 -4.73
CA ALA A 122 1.17 -9.03 -5.03
C ALA A 122 2.00 -10.13 -4.36
N LYS A 123 3.34 -9.97 -4.35
CA LYS A 123 4.26 -10.92 -3.71
C LYS A 123 3.95 -11.15 -2.23
N GLU A 124 3.63 -10.10 -1.49
CA GLU A 124 3.30 -10.21 -0.06
C GLU A 124 1.81 -10.54 0.15
N ALA A 125 0.93 -9.97 -0.65
CA ALA A 125 -0.50 -10.27 -0.60
C ALA A 125 -0.79 -11.77 -0.80
N LYS A 126 -0.06 -12.41 -1.71
CA LYS A 126 -0.20 -13.85 -2.00
C LYS A 126 0.16 -14.77 -0.83
N LYS A 127 0.99 -14.31 0.11
CA LYS A 127 1.40 -15.06 1.29
C LYS A 127 0.48 -14.85 2.50
N HIS A 128 -0.36 -13.83 2.44
CA HIS A 128 -1.15 -13.39 3.59
C HIS A 128 -2.62 -13.22 3.21
N LYS A 129 -3.49 -13.88 3.96
CA LYS A 129 -4.94 -13.82 3.69
C LYS A 129 -5.56 -12.49 4.07
N TYR A 130 -5.02 -11.83 5.10
CA TYR A 130 -5.54 -10.56 5.61
C TYR A 130 -4.47 -9.49 5.59
N ILE A 131 -4.83 -8.31 5.11
CA ILE A 131 -3.95 -7.15 5.02
C ILE A 131 -4.65 -5.98 5.70
N TYR A 132 -4.12 -5.55 6.83
CA TYR A 132 -4.67 -4.43 7.57
C TYR A 132 -3.98 -3.15 7.14
N LEU A 133 -4.75 -2.15 6.77
CA LEU A 133 -4.25 -0.84 6.40
C LEU A 133 -4.77 0.21 7.37
N MET A 134 -3.86 0.82 8.10
CA MET A 134 -4.14 1.91 9.02
C MET A 134 -3.60 3.22 8.45
N LYS A 135 -4.35 4.30 8.57
CA LYS A 135 -3.80 5.65 8.35
C LYS A 135 -3.02 6.08 9.59
N ASN A 136 -1.82 6.58 9.38
CA ASN A 136 -1.06 7.18 10.48
C ASN A 136 -1.54 8.63 10.75
N PRO A 137 -1.40 9.12 11.98
CA PRO A 137 -1.69 10.52 12.28
C PRO A 137 -0.88 11.46 11.40
N PRO A 138 -1.40 12.66 11.10
CA PRO A 138 -0.65 13.68 10.38
C PRO A 138 0.66 14.05 11.10
N GLY A 139 1.73 14.27 10.32
CA GLY A 139 3.04 14.67 10.85
C GLY A 139 4.01 13.52 11.13
N GLY A 140 3.59 12.28 10.95
CA GLY A 140 4.50 11.13 11.00
C GLY A 140 5.27 10.91 9.70
N ASP A 141 6.34 10.12 9.77
CA ASP A 141 7.23 9.81 8.64
C ASP A 141 6.55 8.98 7.54
N SER A 142 5.48 8.28 7.88
CA SER A 142 4.74 7.42 6.98
C SER A 142 3.24 7.72 7.01
N PRO A 143 2.55 7.84 5.86
CA PRO A 143 1.11 8.10 5.82
C PRO A 143 0.26 6.88 6.19
N PHE A 144 0.78 5.68 5.98
CA PHE A 144 0.06 4.43 6.21
C PHE A 144 0.95 3.40 6.92
N ARG A 145 0.29 2.52 7.67
CA ARG A 145 0.87 1.28 8.17
C ARG A 145 0.15 0.10 7.55
N ILE A 146 0.91 -0.77 6.88
CA ILE A 146 0.44 -2.03 6.32
C ILE A 146 0.84 -3.16 7.27
N THR A 147 -0.14 -3.97 7.69
CA THR A 147 0.13 -5.18 8.46
C THR A 147 -0.33 -6.40 7.67
N TYR A 148 0.59 -7.23 7.24
CA TYR A 148 0.31 -8.51 6.62
C TYR A 148 0.10 -9.60 7.68
N SER A 149 -0.94 -10.43 7.52
CA SER A 149 -1.32 -11.44 8.51
C SER A 149 -2.09 -12.60 7.89
N ASN A 150 -1.97 -13.78 8.49
CA ASN A 150 -2.85 -14.92 8.25
C ASN A 150 -3.90 -15.10 9.36
N THR A 151 -3.85 -14.24 10.37
CA THR A 151 -4.82 -14.20 11.47
C THR A 151 -5.85 -13.11 11.26
N LEU A 152 -7.15 -13.45 11.20
CA LEU A 152 -8.23 -12.47 11.24
C LEU A 152 -8.45 -12.02 12.68
N ARG A 153 -8.43 -10.72 12.93
CA ARG A 153 -8.87 -10.13 14.20
C ARG A 153 -10.38 -10.23 14.34
N PRO A 154 -10.94 -10.34 15.56
CA PRO A 154 -12.39 -10.25 15.76
C PRO A 154 -12.96 -8.99 15.11
N LEU A 155 -14.10 -9.14 14.47
CA LEU A 155 -14.78 -8.06 13.74
C LEU A 155 -15.81 -7.31 14.60
N GLU A 156 -16.08 -7.80 15.83
CA GLU A 156 -17.04 -7.26 16.79
C GLU A 156 -16.41 -6.94 18.14
#